data_48a6e0fc0d6b9e5ba2f2d6d2d7c5b6e7
#
_entry.id   48a6e0fc0d6b9e5ba2f2d6d2d7c5b6e7
#
_cell.length_a   1.000
_cell.length_b   1.000
_cell.length_c   1.000
_cell.angle_alpha   90.00
_cell.angle_beta   90.00
_cell.angle_gamma   90.00
#
_symmetry.space_group_name_H-M   'P 1'
#
loop_
_entity.id
_entity.type
_entity.pdbx_description
1 polymer ?
#
loop_
_entity_poly.entity_id
_entity_poly.type
_entity_poly.pdbx_seq_one_letter_code
_entity_poly.pdbx_strand_id
1 'polypeptide(L)'
;MSVAGAAAALRGAGHEVRCADVAVKPIDPADIDWAQRAALSVPMYTAMRLALEAGQVIRRYKPAIPLCYFGLYAATAESLPVGSPSDAAIAGEYEAGLTSWAGGGPAGPRVALARRSNPTPDRTGLAPLDAYTRLSAGGEERLVGSVAASRGCSHRCRHCPVPVVYNGRVRPVEAEKVLADIEALVANGARHINFADPDFFNSPRHSTRVLTAFAGRHPDVSVDVTIKVEHILRHRGMLGLLADARCAFVVSAFESTNDRILRILDKGHTSSEASSAVKALREYGIEIRPSWLPFTPWTTLQDLVDLLNFVLAHDLVDNVDPVQYSIRLLVPEGSLLLAHEAIQPHVSGYDPAVIGWSWAHPDPTIDELQTTVAGIVESGLGDLPRETFERIDGAIRAAAGDISSRPVVGSLSKGAVGDRPRLSEPWFCCSEPTRSQLVALGGQPSNAG
;
A
#
# COMPACT_ATOMS: atom_id res chain seq x y z
N MET A 1 -11.69 2.92 0.83
CA MET A 1 -12.37 1.87 1.62
C MET A 1 -12.42 2.16 3.13
N SER A 2 -11.32 2.51 3.80
CA SER A 2 -11.33 2.78 5.27
C SER A 2 -12.31 3.90 5.68
N VAL A 3 -12.41 4.97 4.89
CA VAL A 3 -13.41 6.04 5.11
C VAL A 3 -14.84 5.52 5.03
N ALA A 4 -15.16 4.66 4.04
CA ALA A 4 -16.50 4.09 3.88
C ALA A 4 -16.90 3.16 5.04
N GLY A 5 -15.94 2.37 5.59
CA GLY A 5 -16.16 1.56 6.78
C GLY A 5 -16.42 2.41 8.03
N ALA A 6 -15.63 3.48 8.21
CA ALA A 6 -15.83 4.44 9.29
C ALA A 6 -17.20 5.16 9.19
N ALA A 7 -17.56 5.60 7.97
CA ALA A 7 -18.84 6.23 7.72
C ALA A 7 -20.03 5.31 8.07
N ALA A 8 -19.95 4.04 7.65
CA ALA A 8 -20.98 3.06 8.00
C ALA A 8 -21.13 2.86 9.52
N ALA A 9 -20.00 2.78 10.26
CA ALA A 9 -20.03 2.63 11.71
C ALA A 9 -20.65 3.85 12.40
N LEU A 10 -20.28 5.06 11.98
CA LEU A 10 -20.77 6.31 12.54
C LEU A 10 -22.26 6.54 12.24
N ARG A 11 -22.70 6.32 10.99
CA ARG A 11 -24.11 6.42 10.59
C ARG A 11 -24.97 5.39 11.31
N GLY A 12 -24.45 4.15 11.44
CA GLY A 12 -25.12 3.10 12.21
C GLY A 12 -25.31 3.44 13.70
N ALA A 13 -24.50 4.34 14.24
CA ALA A 13 -24.62 4.86 15.59
C ALA A 13 -25.47 6.16 15.68
N GLY A 14 -26.08 6.60 14.59
CA GLY A 14 -26.98 7.77 14.54
C GLY A 14 -26.28 9.11 14.29
N HIS A 15 -24.99 9.12 13.92
CA HIS A 15 -24.30 10.34 13.55
C HIS A 15 -24.58 10.74 12.10
N GLU A 16 -24.74 12.03 11.84
CA GLU A 16 -24.70 12.58 10.49
C GLU A 16 -23.23 12.64 10.03
N VAL A 17 -22.94 12.12 8.81
CA VAL A 17 -21.55 11.97 8.33
C VAL A 17 -21.43 12.51 6.92
N ARG A 18 -20.48 13.44 6.72
CA ARG A 18 -19.99 13.86 5.40
C ARG A 18 -18.61 13.25 5.18
N CYS A 19 -18.39 12.73 3.97
CA CYS A 19 -17.12 12.11 3.59
C CYS A 19 -16.41 12.99 2.57
N ALA A 20 -15.09 13.12 2.72
CA ALA A 20 -14.21 13.74 1.75
C ALA A 20 -13.03 12.80 1.46
N ASP A 21 -12.63 12.70 0.19
CA ASP A 21 -11.42 12.02 -0.22
C ASP A 21 -10.47 13.04 -0.84
N VAL A 22 -9.42 13.35 -0.09
CA VAL A 22 -8.44 14.39 -0.47
C VAL A 22 -7.56 13.98 -1.66
N ALA A 23 -7.55 12.70 -2.03
CA ALA A 23 -6.90 12.24 -3.25
C ALA A 23 -7.70 12.61 -4.50
N VAL A 24 -8.99 12.93 -4.37
CA VAL A 24 -9.91 13.23 -5.48
C VAL A 24 -10.28 14.71 -5.54
N LYS A 25 -10.55 15.32 -4.38
CA LYS A 25 -10.93 16.74 -4.31
C LYS A 25 -10.41 17.41 -3.03
N PRO A 26 -10.13 18.71 -3.05
CA PRO A 26 -9.79 19.47 -1.85
C PRO A 26 -10.89 19.38 -0.77
N ILE A 27 -10.52 19.63 0.49
CA ILE A 27 -11.46 19.73 1.59
C ILE A 27 -12.31 20.99 1.38
N ASP A 28 -13.65 20.83 1.41
CA ASP A 28 -14.57 21.94 1.33
C ASP A 28 -14.63 22.67 2.69
N PRO A 29 -14.33 23.98 2.76
CA PRO A 29 -14.49 24.77 3.98
C PRO A 29 -15.87 24.68 4.60
N ALA A 30 -16.94 24.56 3.79
CA ALA A 30 -18.30 24.41 4.29
C ALA A 30 -18.52 23.10 5.06
N ASP A 31 -17.79 22.04 4.70
CA ASP A 31 -17.82 20.77 5.44
C ASP A 31 -17.09 20.92 6.79
N ILE A 32 -16.01 21.72 6.86
CA ILE A 32 -15.31 22.00 8.12
C ILE A 32 -16.20 22.84 9.06
N ASP A 33 -16.85 23.88 8.55
CA ASP A 33 -17.74 24.73 9.33
C ASP A 33 -18.91 23.94 9.92
N TRP A 34 -19.49 23.06 9.10
CA TRP A 34 -20.59 22.18 9.51
C TRP A 34 -20.15 21.15 10.56
N ALA A 35 -18.96 20.57 10.45
CA ALA A 35 -18.52 19.46 11.28
C ALA A 35 -18.34 19.86 12.75
N GLN A 36 -18.85 19.04 13.67
CA GLN A 36 -18.56 19.13 15.10
C GLN A 36 -17.26 18.39 15.46
N ARG A 37 -16.88 17.38 14.68
CA ARG A 37 -15.67 16.56 14.84
C ARG A 37 -15.15 16.17 13.47
N ALA A 38 -13.84 15.96 13.34
CA ALA A 38 -13.21 15.49 12.13
C ALA A 38 -12.41 14.21 12.40
N ALA A 39 -12.56 13.19 11.53
CA ALA A 39 -11.81 11.95 11.61
C ALA A 39 -11.05 11.70 10.30
N LEU A 40 -9.75 11.50 10.40
CA LEU A 40 -8.83 11.32 9.27
C LEU A 40 -8.36 9.86 9.20
N SER A 41 -8.57 9.24 8.05
CA SER A 41 -8.14 7.87 7.78
C SER A 41 -6.66 7.81 7.45
N VAL A 42 -5.91 7.02 8.20
CA VAL A 42 -4.45 6.86 8.04
C VAL A 42 -4.07 5.37 7.91
N PRO A 43 -4.51 4.69 6.83
CA PRO A 43 -4.27 3.26 6.64
C PRO A 43 -2.82 2.93 6.24
N MET A 44 -2.04 3.91 5.78
CA MET A 44 -0.69 3.73 5.26
C MET A 44 0.16 4.98 5.50
N TYR A 45 1.48 4.89 5.27
CA TYR A 45 2.45 5.98 5.47
C TYR A 45 2.07 7.26 4.70
N THR A 46 1.89 7.15 3.38
CA THR A 46 1.50 8.28 2.53
C THR A 46 0.24 8.97 3.04
N ALA A 47 -0.78 8.19 3.44
CA ALA A 47 -2.01 8.72 4.00
C ALA A 47 -1.79 9.44 5.34
N MET A 48 -0.85 8.99 6.17
CA MET A 48 -0.50 9.69 7.42
C MET A 48 0.18 11.03 7.14
N ARG A 49 1.09 11.08 6.17
CA ARG A 49 1.73 12.33 5.72
C ARG A 49 0.69 13.34 5.25
N LEU A 50 -0.23 12.92 4.40
CA LEU A 50 -1.33 13.77 3.91
C LEU A 50 -2.30 14.17 5.03
N ALA A 51 -2.55 13.29 6.00
CA ALA A 51 -3.44 13.59 7.12
C ALA A 51 -2.87 14.64 8.07
N LEU A 52 -1.55 14.74 8.24
CA LEU A 52 -0.91 15.81 8.99
C LEU A 52 -1.23 17.17 8.35
N GLU A 53 -1.04 17.30 7.04
CA GLU A 53 -1.33 18.53 6.30
C GLU A 53 -2.84 18.85 6.31
N ALA A 54 -3.69 17.86 6.05
CA ALA A 54 -5.13 18.01 6.10
C ALA A 54 -5.62 18.45 7.48
N GLY A 55 -5.05 17.88 8.54
CA GLY A 55 -5.35 18.26 9.91
C GLY A 55 -4.96 19.69 10.23
N GLN A 56 -3.82 20.18 9.73
CA GLN A 56 -3.41 21.57 9.86
C GLN A 56 -4.38 22.52 9.10
N VAL A 57 -4.79 22.13 7.89
CA VAL A 57 -5.80 22.89 7.13
C VAL A 57 -7.09 22.99 7.94
N ILE A 58 -7.61 21.88 8.44
CA ILE A 58 -8.84 21.86 9.25
C ILE A 58 -8.71 22.76 10.49
N ARG A 59 -7.56 22.69 11.20
CA ARG A 59 -7.31 23.50 12.40
C ARG A 59 -7.17 25.00 12.09
N ARG A 60 -6.67 25.38 10.92
CA ARG A 60 -6.64 26.80 10.51
C ARG A 60 -8.05 27.38 10.33
N TYR A 61 -8.98 26.59 9.79
CA TYR A 61 -10.39 27.01 9.63
C TYR A 61 -11.19 26.94 10.94
N LYS A 62 -10.99 25.90 11.74
CA LYS A 62 -11.74 25.65 12.98
C LYS A 62 -10.79 25.16 14.09
N PRO A 63 -10.09 26.09 14.80
CA PRO A 63 -9.02 25.73 15.74
C PRO A 63 -9.42 24.78 16.87
N ALA A 64 -10.64 24.83 17.33
CA ALA A 64 -11.15 24.02 18.44
C ALA A 64 -11.85 22.71 18.02
N ILE A 65 -11.91 22.37 16.71
CA ILE A 65 -12.58 21.15 16.27
C ILE A 65 -11.84 19.90 16.80
N PRO A 66 -12.51 18.97 17.51
CA PRO A 66 -11.89 17.71 17.88
C PRO A 66 -11.52 16.90 16.64
N LEU A 67 -10.28 16.36 16.61
CA LEU A 67 -9.72 15.66 15.48
C LEU A 67 -9.16 14.29 15.89
N CYS A 68 -9.53 13.22 15.17
CA CYS A 68 -9.08 11.85 15.42
C CYS A 68 -8.39 11.25 14.20
N TYR A 69 -7.23 10.62 14.38
CA TYR A 69 -6.65 9.74 13.38
C TYR A 69 -7.14 8.30 13.61
N PHE A 70 -7.48 7.59 12.53
CA PHE A 70 -7.86 6.19 12.62
C PHE A 70 -7.26 5.34 11.47
N GLY A 71 -6.95 4.09 11.75
CA GLY A 71 -6.32 3.18 10.81
C GLY A 71 -4.93 2.73 11.26
N LEU A 72 -4.20 2.03 10.40
CA LEU A 72 -2.97 1.35 10.77
C LEU A 72 -1.91 2.30 11.35
N TYR A 73 -1.66 3.44 10.67
CA TYR A 73 -0.64 4.42 11.08
C TYR A 73 -1.07 5.30 12.28
N ALA A 74 -2.32 5.24 12.72
CA ALA A 74 -2.72 5.90 13.96
C ALA A 74 -1.94 5.38 15.20
N ALA A 75 -1.31 4.20 15.11
CA ALA A 75 -0.43 3.68 16.14
C ALA A 75 0.81 4.56 16.37
N THR A 76 1.26 5.31 15.37
CA THR A 76 2.44 6.19 15.45
C THR A 76 2.11 7.59 16.00
N ALA A 77 0.87 7.87 16.38
CA ALA A 77 0.42 9.21 16.74
C ALA A 77 1.12 9.84 17.96
N GLU A 78 1.66 9.04 18.89
CA GLU A 78 2.42 9.55 20.05
C GLU A 78 3.80 10.11 19.67
N SER A 79 4.35 9.64 18.57
CA SER A 79 5.65 10.06 18.06
C SER A 79 5.56 11.18 17.02
N LEU A 80 4.36 11.77 16.84
CA LEU A 80 4.17 12.90 15.94
C LEU A 80 4.78 14.20 16.51
N PRO A 81 5.07 15.20 15.67
CA PRO A 81 5.57 16.49 16.13
C PRO A 81 4.69 17.11 17.21
N VAL A 82 5.32 17.82 18.16
CA VAL A 82 4.62 18.65 19.13
C VAL A 82 3.73 19.65 18.39
N GLY A 83 2.45 19.71 18.76
CA GLY A 83 1.47 20.53 18.04
C GLY A 83 0.79 19.82 16.86
N SER A 84 1.01 18.51 16.71
CA SER A 84 0.23 17.68 15.77
C SER A 84 -1.27 17.88 16.01
N PRO A 85 -2.07 17.99 14.93
CA PRO A 85 -3.46 18.44 15.05
C PRO A 85 -4.43 17.45 15.70
N SER A 86 -4.04 16.18 15.98
CA SER A 86 -4.97 15.17 16.49
C SER A 86 -5.15 15.21 18.01
N ASP A 87 -6.41 15.06 18.48
CA ASP A 87 -6.77 14.90 19.89
C ASP A 87 -6.94 13.43 20.28
N ALA A 88 -7.08 12.53 19.30
CA ALA A 88 -7.27 11.11 19.50
C ALA A 88 -6.66 10.29 18.34
N ALA A 89 -6.29 9.06 18.61
CA ALA A 89 -5.78 8.12 17.62
C ALA A 89 -6.24 6.69 17.92
N ILE A 90 -6.72 5.97 16.90
CA ILE A 90 -7.25 4.60 17.04
C ILE A 90 -6.73 3.73 15.90
N ALA A 91 -5.83 2.81 16.22
CA ALA A 91 -5.32 1.81 15.28
C ALA A 91 -6.04 0.46 15.42
N GLY A 92 -6.00 -0.36 14.38
CA GLY A 92 -6.60 -1.69 14.36
C GLY A 92 -8.09 -1.68 14.05
N GLU A 93 -8.90 -2.29 14.91
CA GLU A 93 -10.37 -2.37 14.78
C GLU A 93 -11.00 -1.11 15.37
N TYR A 94 -10.94 -0.03 14.63
CA TYR A 94 -11.21 1.34 15.10
C TYR A 94 -12.69 1.69 15.26
N GLU A 95 -13.62 0.95 14.68
CA GLU A 95 -15.03 1.34 14.54
C GLU A 95 -15.70 1.70 15.87
N ALA A 96 -15.53 0.86 16.88
CA ALA A 96 -16.15 1.09 18.18
C ALA A 96 -15.56 2.28 18.92
N GLY A 97 -14.22 2.43 18.88
CA GLY A 97 -13.54 3.57 19.49
C GLY A 97 -13.93 4.88 18.80
N LEU A 98 -13.99 4.86 17.47
CA LEU A 98 -14.38 6.01 16.66
C LEU A 98 -15.84 6.44 16.94
N THR A 99 -16.74 5.47 17.04
CA THR A 99 -18.15 5.73 17.38
C THR A 99 -18.30 6.34 18.79
N SER A 100 -17.58 5.77 19.79
CA SER A 100 -17.56 6.33 21.15
C SER A 100 -17.03 7.76 21.17
N TRP A 101 -15.89 8.00 20.52
CA TRP A 101 -15.26 9.30 20.42
C TRP A 101 -16.17 10.33 19.70
N ALA A 102 -16.82 9.93 18.63
CA ALA A 102 -17.77 10.80 17.91
C ALA A 102 -18.95 11.24 18.80
N GLY A 103 -19.43 10.36 19.68
CA GLY A 103 -20.46 10.64 20.68
C GLY A 103 -19.99 11.44 21.92
N GLY A 104 -18.71 11.87 21.95
CA GLY A 104 -18.15 12.61 23.09
C GLY A 104 -17.58 11.72 24.20
N GLY A 105 -17.58 10.41 24.03
CA GLY A 105 -16.93 9.43 24.91
C GLY A 105 -15.43 9.27 24.64
N PRO A 106 -14.73 8.40 25.40
CA PRO A 106 -13.32 8.12 25.16
C PRO A 106 -13.11 7.34 23.87
N ALA A 107 -12.00 7.62 23.17
CA ALA A 107 -11.59 6.87 21.97
C ALA A 107 -11.18 5.41 22.28
N GLY A 108 -10.95 5.09 23.57
CA GLY A 108 -10.47 3.79 23.99
C GLY A 108 -8.95 3.64 23.80
N PRO A 109 -8.43 2.40 23.78
CA PRO A 109 -7.01 2.18 23.62
C PRO A 109 -6.54 2.56 22.21
N ARG A 110 -5.34 3.10 22.09
CA ARG A 110 -4.72 3.47 20.79
C ARG A 110 -4.68 2.29 19.80
N VAL A 111 -4.43 1.09 20.27
CA VAL A 111 -4.49 -0.15 19.46
C VAL A 111 -5.68 -0.98 19.94
N ALA A 112 -6.74 -0.98 19.16
CA ALA A 112 -7.95 -1.76 19.41
C ALA A 112 -7.94 -3.05 18.57
N LEU A 113 -8.04 -4.20 19.20
CA LEU A 113 -8.02 -5.51 18.53
C LEU A 113 -9.19 -6.42 18.94
N ALA A 114 -10.21 -5.87 19.59
CA ALA A 114 -11.39 -6.63 19.95
C ALA A 114 -12.13 -7.09 18.68
N ARG A 115 -12.49 -8.39 18.64
CA ARG A 115 -13.31 -8.91 17.53
C ARG A 115 -14.73 -8.33 17.62
N ARG A 116 -15.15 -7.71 16.54
CA ARG A 116 -16.50 -7.20 16.36
C ARG A 116 -16.97 -7.48 14.94
N SER A 117 -18.28 -7.45 14.74
CA SER A 117 -18.85 -7.49 13.41
C SER A 117 -18.62 -6.13 12.72
N ASN A 118 -17.94 -6.13 11.59
CA ASN A 118 -17.70 -4.90 10.84
C ASN A 118 -18.97 -4.53 10.07
N PRO A 119 -19.34 -3.24 9.99
CA PRO A 119 -20.43 -2.83 9.10
C PRO A 119 -20.02 -3.03 7.63
N THR A 120 -21.00 -3.27 6.75
CA THR A 120 -20.77 -3.16 5.32
C THR A 120 -20.39 -1.71 4.99
N PRO A 121 -19.31 -1.45 4.23
CA PRO A 121 -18.88 -0.08 3.92
C PRO A 121 -19.96 0.74 3.25
N ASP A 122 -20.14 1.99 3.69
CA ASP A 122 -21.07 2.96 3.12
C ASP A 122 -20.31 4.08 2.41
N ARG A 123 -20.45 4.12 1.09
CA ARG A 123 -19.78 5.09 0.20
C ARG A 123 -20.60 6.32 -0.11
N THR A 124 -21.75 6.51 0.54
CA THR A 124 -22.59 7.70 0.36
C THR A 124 -21.79 8.97 0.64
N GLY A 125 -21.78 9.89 -0.32
CA GLY A 125 -21.03 11.15 -0.23
C GLY A 125 -19.55 11.06 -0.66
N LEU A 126 -19.02 9.88 -1.00
CA LEU A 126 -17.74 9.75 -1.72
C LEU A 126 -17.93 9.99 -3.21
N ALA A 127 -16.83 10.29 -3.90
CA ALA A 127 -16.84 10.46 -5.35
C ALA A 127 -17.27 9.15 -6.07
N PRO A 128 -17.82 9.23 -7.29
CA PRO A 128 -18.13 8.05 -8.08
C PRO A 128 -16.86 7.31 -8.52
N LEU A 129 -16.98 6.03 -8.91
CA LEU A 129 -15.83 5.16 -9.18
C LEU A 129 -14.92 5.66 -10.31
N ASP A 130 -15.45 6.42 -11.26
CA ASP A 130 -14.69 6.97 -12.39
C ASP A 130 -13.72 8.09 -11.97
N ALA A 131 -13.88 8.64 -10.77
CA ALA A 131 -12.93 9.58 -10.16
C ALA A 131 -11.70 8.90 -9.52
N TYR A 132 -11.70 7.58 -9.44
CA TYR A 132 -10.63 6.79 -8.81
C TYR A 132 -9.81 6.01 -9.85
N THR A 133 -8.97 5.10 -9.33
CA THR A 133 -8.10 4.27 -10.16
C THR A 133 -8.88 3.43 -11.17
N ARG A 134 -8.25 3.14 -12.32
CA ARG A 134 -8.73 2.23 -13.35
C ARG A 134 -7.75 1.09 -13.53
N LEU A 135 -8.26 -0.07 -13.91
CA LEU A 135 -7.44 -1.16 -14.43
C LEU A 135 -7.28 -0.96 -15.93
N SER A 136 -6.05 -0.85 -16.40
CA SER A 136 -5.71 -0.96 -17.82
C SER A 136 -5.21 -2.38 -18.09
N ALA A 137 -5.87 -3.09 -18.99
CA ALA A 137 -5.53 -4.45 -19.39
C ALA A 137 -6.02 -4.76 -20.80
N GLY A 138 -5.15 -5.26 -21.68
CA GLY A 138 -5.52 -5.62 -23.05
C GLY A 138 -6.08 -4.46 -23.89
N GLY A 139 -5.60 -3.23 -23.64
CA GLY A 139 -6.08 -2.02 -24.31
C GLY A 139 -7.45 -1.51 -23.82
N GLU A 140 -8.04 -2.13 -22.80
CA GLU A 140 -9.29 -1.73 -22.16
C GLU A 140 -9.03 -1.08 -20.80
N GLU A 141 -9.86 -0.10 -20.45
CA GLU A 141 -9.93 0.47 -19.11
C GLU A 141 -11.19 0.00 -18.39
N ARG A 142 -11.04 -0.42 -17.12
CA ARG A 142 -12.14 -0.90 -16.27
C ARG A 142 -12.19 -0.10 -14.98
N LEU A 143 -13.40 0.23 -14.54
CA LEU A 143 -13.62 0.83 -13.23
C LEU A 143 -13.29 -0.19 -12.13
N VAL A 144 -12.57 0.28 -11.09
CA VAL A 144 -12.09 -0.54 -9.99
C VAL A 144 -12.89 -0.25 -8.72
N GLY A 145 -13.37 -1.32 -8.09
CA GLY A 145 -13.87 -1.28 -6.72
C GLY A 145 -12.82 -1.83 -5.76
N SER A 146 -12.64 -1.22 -4.58
CA SER A 146 -11.72 -1.73 -3.57
C SER A 146 -12.46 -2.27 -2.36
N VAL A 147 -12.15 -3.50 -1.95
CA VAL A 147 -12.71 -4.18 -0.78
C VAL A 147 -11.61 -4.76 0.10
N ALA A 148 -11.93 -5.09 1.37
CA ALA A 148 -11.05 -5.90 2.21
C ALA A 148 -11.80 -7.13 2.70
N ALA A 149 -11.25 -8.31 2.44
CA ALA A 149 -11.74 -9.56 2.99
C ALA A 149 -11.15 -9.84 4.38
N SER A 150 -9.99 -9.23 4.71
CA SER A 150 -9.39 -9.32 6.04
C SER A 150 -8.56 -8.09 6.39
N ARG A 151 -8.24 -7.95 7.68
CA ARG A 151 -7.29 -6.99 8.24
C ARG A 151 -6.20 -7.72 9.01
N GLY A 152 -5.03 -7.07 9.18
CA GLY A 152 -3.88 -7.68 9.83
C GLY A 152 -3.21 -8.72 8.96
N CYS A 153 -2.15 -9.33 9.49
CA CYS A 153 -1.35 -10.33 8.78
C CYS A 153 -0.82 -11.37 9.79
N SER A 154 -0.76 -12.63 9.38
CA SER A 154 -0.19 -13.72 10.18
C SER A 154 1.34 -13.65 10.29
N HIS A 155 1.97 -12.93 9.36
CA HIS A 155 3.41 -12.75 9.32
C HIS A 155 3.86 -11.58 10.19
N ARG A 156 5.15 -11.60 10.56
CA ARG A 156 5.79 -10.59 11.40
C ARG A 156 7.05 -10.04 10.73
N CYS A 157 6.97 -9.76 9.42
CA CYS A 157 8.05 -9.13 8.69
C CYS A 157 8.48 -7.84 9.40
N ARG A 158 9.80 -7.70 9.69
CA ARG A 158 10.29 -6.71 10.66
C ARG A 158 10.13 -5.27 10.22
N HIS A 159 10.19 -4.99 8.92
CA HIS A 159 10.02 -3.65 8.36
C HIS A 159 8.54 -3.23 8.22
N CYS A 160 7.61 -4.20 8.24
CA CYS A 160 6.21 -3.97 7.95
C CYS A 160 5.49 -3.33 9.16
N PRO A 161 4.64 -2.30 8.95
CA PRO A 161 3.88 -1.67 10.04
C PRO A 161 2.73 -2.54 10.56
N VAL A 162 2.25 -3.51 9.79
CA VAL A 162 1.11 -4.36 10.17
C VAL A 162 1.35 -5.12 11.49
N PRO A 163 2.52 -5.76 11.72
CA PRO A 163 2.82 -6.42 12.99
C PRO A 163 2.86 -5.49 14.21
N VAL A 164 3.16 -4.21 14.02
CA VAL A 164 3.15 -3.21 15.12
C VAL A 164 1.76 -3.13 15.76
N VAL A 165 0.71 -3.22 14.93
CA VAL A 165 -0.69 -3.15 15.38
C VAL A 165 -1.25 -4.55 15.63
N TYR A 166 -1.12 -5.47 14.68
CA TYR A 166 -1.83 -6.76 14.71
C TYR A 166 -1.01 -7.89 15.34
N ASN A 167 0.31 -7.77 15.42
CA ASN A 167 1.23 -8.74 16.04
C ASN A 167 0.93 -10.20 15.62
N GLY A 168 0.88 -10.48 14.31
CA GLY A 168 0.59 -11.80 13.76
C GLY A 168 -0.88 -12.22 13.79
N ARG A 169 -1.80 -11.30 14.08
CA ARG A 169 -3.25 -11.61 14.12
C ARG A 169 -3.91 -11.22 12.82
N VAL A 170 -4.80 -12.09 12.34
CA VAL A 170 -5.67 -11.86 11.19
C VAL A 170 -7.10 -11.63 11.67
N ARG A 171 -7.79 -10.72 11.03
CA ARG A 171 -9.20 -10.38 11.28
C ARG A 171 -9.99 -10.54 9.98
N PRO A 172 -10.49 -11.75 9.65
CA PRO A 172 -11.39 -11.94 8.51
C PRO A 172 -12.67 -11.11 8.70
N VAL A 173 -13.08 -10.45 7.65
CA VAL A 173 -14.41 -9.83 7.54
C VAL A 173 -15.41 -10.93 7.17
N GLU A 174 -16.62 -10.89 7.69
CA GLU A 174 -17.65 -11.87 7.36
C GLU A 174 -17.87 -11.95 5.84
N ALA A 175 -17.79 -13.16 5.26
CA ALA A 175 -17.80 -13.34 3.80
C ALA A 175 -19.03 -12.69 3.12
N GLU A 176 -20.20 -12.78 3.74
CA GLU A 176 -21.43 -12.18 3.20
C GLU A 176 -21.37 -10.65 3.15
N LYS A 177 -20.63 -10.01 4.08
CA LYS A 177 -20.42 -8.55 4.05
C LYS A 177 -19.41 -8.13 2.97
N VAL A 178 -18.37 -8.94 2.78
CA VAL A 178 -17.42 -8.75 1.66
C VAL A 178 -18.17 -8.85 0.33
N LEU A 179 -18.99 -9.86 0.16
CA LEU A 179 -19.78 -10.08 -1.05
C LEU A 179 -20.83 -8.99 -1.27
N ALA A 180 -21.51 -8.54 -0.22
CA ALA A 180 -22.47 -7.43 -0.31
C ALA A 180 -21.76 -6.10 -0.70
N ASP A 181 -20.54 -5.87 -0.21
CA ASP A 181 -19.74 -4.71 -0.61
C ASP A 181 -19.32 -4.78 -2.09
N ILE A 182 -18.92 -5.98 -2.55
CA ILE A 182 -18.64 -6.24 -3.97
C ILE A 182 -19.89 -6.02 -4.84
N GLU A 183 -21.04 -6.55 -4.45
CA GLU A 183 -22.30 -6.36 -5.16
C GLU A 183 -22.65 -4.88 -5.33
N ALA A 184 -22.50 -4.10 -4.27
CA ALA A 184 -22.72 -2.65 -4.32
C ALA A 184 -21.76 -1.94 -5.29
N LEU A 185 -20.48 -2.33 -5.31
CA LEU A 185 -19.48 -1.76 -6.23
C LEU A 185 -19.77 -2.15 -7.68
N VAL A 186 -20.11 -3.41 -7.95
CA VAL A 186 -20.47 -3.90 -9.29
C VAL A 186 -21.75 -3.22 -9.80
N ALA A 187 -22.75 -3.01 -8.94
CA ALA A 187 -23.96 -2.26 -9.26
C ALA A 187 -23.64 -0.78 -9.61
N ASN A 188 -22.58 -0.20 -9.03
CA ASN A 188 -22.07 1.13 -9.36
C ASN A 188 -21.06 1.15 -10.52
N GLY A 189 -20.95 0.06 -11.28
CA GLY A 189 -20.18 -0.01 -12.52
C GLY A 189 -18.78 -0.60 -12.42
N ALA A 190 -18.34 -1.09 -11.26
CA ALA A 190 -17.05 -1.77 -11.15
C ALA A 190 -17.00 -3.00 -12.08
N ARG A 191 -15.87 -3.19 -12.77
CA ARG A 191 -15.57 -4.36 -13.61
C ARG A 191 -14.28 -5.04 -13.18
N HIS A 192 -13.67 -4.50 -12.14
CA HIS A 192 -12.50 -5.07 -11.46
C HIS A 192 -12.60 -4.82 -9.96
N ILE A 193 -12.22 -5.80 -9.15
CA ILE A 193 -12.20 -5.70 -7.69
C ILE A 193 -10.78 -5.88 -7.19
N ASN A 194 -10.26 -4.83 -6.58
CA ASN A 194 -9.00 -4.86 -5.83
C ASN A 194 -9.27 -5.35 -4.40
N PHE A 195 -8.66 -6.45 -3.98
CA PHE A 195 -8.65 -6.89 -2.58
C PHE A 195 -7.48 -6.24 -1.84
N ALA A 196 -7.78 -5.27 -1.00
CA ALA A 196 -6.80 -4.48 -0.25
C ALA A 196 -6.29 -5.18 1.03
N ASP A 197 -6.30 -6.50 1.05
CA ASP A 197 -5.77 -7.32 2.14
C ASP A 197 -4.24 -7.25 2.16
N PRO A 198 -3.58 -7.18 3.34
CA PRO A 198 -2.11 -7.24 3.39
C PRO A 198 -1.53 -8.55 2.84
N ASP A 199 -2.27 -9.64 2.92
CA ASP A 199 -2.01 -10.92 2.27
C ASP A 199 -3.32 -11.72 2.21
N PHE A 200 -3.83 -11.91 1.01
CA PHE A 200 -5.14 -12.52 0.80
C PHE A 200 -5.19 -13.99 1.21
N PHE A 201 -4.06 -14.70 1.20
CA PHE A 201 -3.97 -16.10 1.65
C PHE A 201 -3.67 -16.27 3.15
N ASN A 202 -3.71 -15.21 3.95
CA ASN A 202 -3.62 -15.30 5.41
C ASN A 202 -4.66 -16.23 6.06
N SER A 203 -5.81 -16.38 5.42
CA SER A 203 -6.89 -17.29 5.86
C SER A 203 -7.42 -18.08 4.67
N PRO A 204 -6.75 -19.20 4.27
CA PRO A 204 -7.04 -19.92 3.04
C PRO A 204 -8.50 -20.36 2.90
N ARG A 205 -9.10 -20.87 3.98
CA ARG A 205 -10.53 -21.27 3.98
C ARG A 205 -11.47 -20.10 3.72
N HIS A 206 -11.17 -18.94 4.29
CA HIS A 206 -11.96 -17.72 4.09
C HIS A 206 -11.81 -17.21 2.66
N SER A 207 -10.58 -17.13 2.16
CA SER A 207 -10.27 -16.72 0.78
C SER A 207 -10.94 -17.62 -0.25
N THR A 208 -10.89 -18.96 -0.04
CA THR A 208 -11.62 -19.93 -0.89
C THR A 208 -13.12 -19.63 -0.91
N ARG A 209 -13.73 -19.42 0.27
CA ARG A 209 -15.18 -19.13 0.36
C ARG A 209 -15.55 -17.85 -0.40
N VAL A 210 -14.76 -16.77 -0.22
CA VAL A 210 -15.01 -15.48 -0.88
C VAL A 210 -14.84 -15.62 -2.40
N LEU A 211 -13.71 -16.20 -2.87
CA LEU A 211 -13.43 -16.35 -4.31
C LEU A 211 -14.45 -17.24 -5.01
N THR A 212 -14.81 -18.39 -4.42
CA THR A 212 -15.79 -19.30 -5.03
C THR A 212 -17.15 -18.62 -5.18
N ALA A 213 -17.60 -17.91 -4.14
CA ALA A 213 -18.86 -17.18 -4.19
C ALA A 213 -18.79 -15.99 -5.17
N PHE A 214 -17.68 -15.28 -5.22
CA PHE A 214 -17.44 -14.17 -6.14
C PHE A 214 -17.47 -14.64 -7.61
N ALA A 215 -16.69 -15.66 -7.96
CA ALA A 215 -16.65 -16.20 -9.32
C ALA A 215 -18.01 -16.67 -9.81
N GLY A 216 -18.81 -17.29 -8.93
CA GLY A 216 -20.16 -17.71 -9.27
C GLY A 216 -21.17 -16.58 -9.44
N ARG A 217 -21.01 -15.46 -8.73
CA ARG A 217 -21.94 -14.30 -8.78
C ARG A 217 -21.54 -13.27 -9.84
N HIS A 218 -20.26 -13.12 -10.12
CA HIS A 218 -19.70 -12.06 -10.96
C HIS A 218 -18.69 -12.61 -12.00
N PRO A 219 -19.10 -13.49 -12.92
CA PRO A 219 -18.21 -14.18 -13.85
C PRO A 219 -17.48 -13.24 -14.83
N ASP A 220 -18.01 -12.01 -15.03
CA ASP A 220 -17.43 -11.01 -15.93
C ASP A 220 -16.59 -9.96 -15.23
N VAL A 221 -16.43 -10.05 -13.92
CA VAL A 221 -15.63 -9.12 -13.12
C VAL A 221 -14.30 -9.77 -12.78
N SER A 222 -13.19 -9.05 -13.02
CA SER A 222 -11.84 -9.52 -12.67
C SER A 222 -11.44 -9.08 -11.27
N VAL A 223 -10.37 -9.67 -10.73
CA VAL A 223 -9.83 -9.31 -9.41
C VAL A 223 -8.32 -9.10 -9.47
N ASP A 224 -7.78 -8.41 -8.48
CA ASP A 224 -6.37 -8.51 -8.06
C ASP A 224 -6.27 -8.68 -6.55
N VAL A 225 -5.16 -9.27 -6.11
CA VAL A 225 -4.91 -9.60 -4.71
C VAL A 225 -3.44 -9.37 -4.36
N THR A 226 -3.15 -9.12 -3.09
CA THR A 226 -1.77 -9.17 -2.57
C THR A 226 -1.53 -10.52 -1.91
N ILE A 227 -0.46 -11.23 -2.28
CA ILE A 227 -0.08 -12.52 -1.68
C ILE A 227 1.45 -12.59 -1.53
N LYS A 228 1.94 -12.99 -0.36
CA LYS A 228 3.36 -13.27 -0.14
C LYS A 228 3.88 -14.43 -1.00
N VAL A 229 5.14 -14.35 -1.42
CA VAL A 229 5.84 -15.44 -2.12
C VAL A 229 5.67 -16.79 -1.41
N GLU A 230 5.91 -16.83 -0.10
CA GLU A 230 5.73 -18.03 0.72
C GLU A 230 4.32 -18.63 0.59
N HIS A 231 3.27 -17.80 0.59
CA HIS A 231 1.89 -18.26 0.46
C HIS A 231 1.53 -18.67 -0.98
N ILE A 232 2.07 -18.02 -2.00
CA ILE A 232 1.90 -18.46 -3.39
C ILE A 232 2.40 -19.90 -3.54
N LEU A 233 3.59 -20.18 -3.02
CA LEU A 233 4.22 -21.50 -3.13
C LEU A 233 3.56 -22.55 -2.24
N ARG A 234 3.21 -22.19 -1.00
CA ARG A 234 2.56 -23.09 -0.04
C ARG A 234 1.15 -23.48 -0.47
N HIS A 235 0.44 -22.58 -1.12
CA HIS A 235 -0.97 -22.76 -1.50
C HIS A 235 -1.16 -22.85 -3.02
N ARG A 236 -0.21 -23.45 -3.74
CA ARG A 236 -0.29 -23.60 -5.22
C ARG A 236 -1.61 -24.20 -5.69
N GLY A 237 -2.21 -25.12 -4.92
CA GLY A 237 -3.52 -25.69 -5.23
C GLY A 237 -4.69 -24.69 -5.24
N MET A 238 -4.50 -23.50 -4.71
CA MET A 238 -5.50 -22.42 -4.72
C MET A 238 -5.35 -21.46 -5.93
N LEU A 239 -4.27 -21.57 -6.71
CA LEU A 239 -4.03 -20.66 -7.84
C LEU A 239 -5.10 -20.86 -8.94
N GLY A 240 -5.63 -22.08 -9.09
CA GLY A 240 -6.77 -22.32 -9.96
C GLY A 240 -8.01 -21.52 -9.59
N LEU A 241 -8.30 -21.35 -8.28
CA LEU A 241 -9.41 -20.52 -7.82
C LEU A 241 -9.23 -19.04 -8.15
N LEU A 242 -7.97 -18.54 -8.14
CA LEU A 242 -7.68 -17.19 -8.59
C LEU A 242 -7.92 -17.04 -10.10
N ALA A 243 -7.52 -18.05 -10.89
CA ALA A 243 -7.78 -18.05 -12.33
C ALA A 243 -9.29 -18.10 -12.63
N ASP A 244 -10.05 -18.94 -11.92
CA ASP A 244 -11.52 -19.03 -12.04
C ASP A 244 -12.20 -17.69 -11.68
N ALA A 245 -11.63 -16.96 -10.71
CA ALA A 245 -12.08 -15.62 -10.34
C ALA A 245 -11.54 -14.51 -11.29
N ARG A 246 -10.92 -14.88 -12.41
CA ARG A 246 -10.31 -13.95 -13.38
C ARG A 246 -9.30 -12.99 -12.74
N CYS A 247 -8.43 -13.53 -11.89
CA CYS A 247 -7.36 -12.75 -11.28
C CYS A 247 -6.42 -12.22 -12.37
N ALA A 248 -6.40 -10.90 -12.56
CA ALA A 248 -5.59 -10.24 -13.58
C ALA A 248 -4.10 -10.25 -13.18
N PHE A 249 -3.83 -9.99 -11.92
CA PHE A 249 -2.47 -10.05 -11.36
C PHE A 249 -2.48 -10.26 -9.86
N VAL A 250 -1.34 -10.72 -9.35
CA VAL A 250 -1.03 -10.80 -7.93
C VAL A 250 0.07 -9.80 -7.62
N VAL A 251 -0.16 -8.89 -6.67
CA VAL A 251 0.90 -8.08 -6.06
C VAL A 251 1.65 -8.95 -5.06
N SER A 252 2.98 -8.98 -5.14
CA SER A 252 3.79 -9.74 -4.19
C SER A 252 5.04 -8.99 -3.77
N ALA A 253 5.23 -8.86 -2.47
CA ALA A 253 6.35 -8.14 -1.88
C ALA A 253 7.62 -9.00 -1.93
N PHE A 254 8.41 -8.84 -3.00
CA PHE A 254 9.70 -9.51 -3.19
C PHE A 254 10.79 -8.86 -2.34
N GLU A 255 10.75 -7.55 -2.19
CA GLU A 255 11.65 -6.66 -1.45
C GLU A 255 13.08 -6.64 -2.01
N SER A 256 13.75 -7.78 -2.14
CA SER A 256 15.15 -7.86 -2.57
C SER A 256 15.45 -9.18 -3.28
N THR A 257 16.49 -9.18 -4.08
CA THR A 257 17.12 -10.40 -4.63
C THR A 257 18.25 -10.94 -3.74
N ASN A 258 18.60 -10.20 -2.67
CA ASN A 258 19.64 -10.62 -1.71
C ASN A 258 19.01 -11.36 -0.52
N ASP A 259 19.32 -12.67 -0.40
CA ASP A 259 18.78 -13.52 0.67
C ASP A 259 19.21 -13.09 2.08
N ARG A 260 20.33 -12.35 2.24
CA ARG A 260 20.74 -11.78 3.53
C ARG A 260 19.76 -10.68 3.94
N ILE A 261 19.39 -9.78 3.01
CA ILE A 261 18.42 -8.71 3.26
C ILE A 261 17.06 -9.33 3.57
N LEU A 262 16.60 -10.33 2.80
CA LEU A 262 15.35 -11.04 3.04
C LEU A 262 15.29 -11.68 4.43
N ARG A 263 16.40 -12.25 4.93
CA ARG A 263 16.50 -12.79 6.30
C ARG A 263 16.45 -11.69 7.37
N ILE A 264 17.10 -10.55 7.16
CA ILE A 264 17.04 -9.41 8.08
C ILE A 264 15.59 -8.91 8.20
N LEU A 265 14.89 -8.80 7.08
CA LEU A 265 13.49 -8.36 7.00
C LEU A 265 12.49 -9.42 7.49
N ASP A 266 12.90 -10.67 7.70
CA ASP A 266 12.05 -11.82 8.06
C ASP A 266 10.94 -12.06 7.03
N LYS A 267 11.34 -12.10 5.75
CA LYS A 267 10.39 -12.24 4.64
C LYS A 267 9.83 -13.64 4.47
N GLY A 268 10.54 -14.67 4.94
CA GLY A 268 10.15 -16.07 4.84
C GLY A 268 10.25 -16.65 3.42
N HIS A 269 11.03 -16.03 2.55
CA HIS A 269 11.34 -16.56 1.22
C HIS A 269 12.75 -16.13 0.76
N THR A 270 13.25 -16.78 -0.28
CA THR A 270 14.51 -16.52 -0.97
C THR A 270 14.27 -15.93 -2.36
N SER A 271 15.31 -15.39 -2.99
CA SER A 271 15.27 -14.93 -4.38
C SER A 271 14.88 -16.05 -5.37
N SER A 272 15.36 -17.27 -5.13
CA SER A 272 15.00 -18.46 -5.93
C SER A 272 13.50 -18.80 -5.80
N GLU A 273 12.93 -18.67 -4.60
CA GLU A 273 11.50 -18.87 -4.38
C GLU A 273 10.66 -17.77 -5.03
N ALA A 274 11.14 -16.52 -5.06
CA ALA A 274 10.49 -15.44 -5.81
C ALA A 274 10.42 -15.78 -7.32
N SER A 275 11.51 -16.30 -7.91
CA SER A 275 11.52 -16.81 -9.29
C SER A 275 10.51 -17.95 -9.51
N SER A 276 10.39 -18.84 -8.52
CA SER A 276 9.42 -19.95 -8.56
C SER A 276 7.97 -19.47 -8.49
N ALA A 277 7.71 -18.41 -7.72
CA ALA A 277 6.38 -17.79 -7.62
C ALA A 277 5.95 -17.13 -8.95
N VAL A 278 6.87 -16.44 -9.65
CA VAL A 278 6.62 -15.91 -11.01
C VAL A 278 6.14 -17.01 -11.95
N LYS A 279 6.88 -18.13 -11.99
CA LYS A 279 6.53 -19.29 -12.85
C LYS A 279 5.18 -19.89 -12.46
N ALA A 280 4.95 -20.10 -11.15
CA ALA A 280 3.73 -20.70 -10.64
C ALA A 280 2.46 -19.91 -11.03
N LEU A 281 2.49 -18.58 -10.95
CA LEU A 281 1.36 -17.75 -11.34
C LEU A 281 1.14 -17.75 -12.85
N ARG A 282 2.22 -17.67 -13.64
CA ARG A 282 2.14 -17.69 -15.10
C ARG A 282 1.61 -19.02 -15.67
N GLU A 283 1.82 -20.16 -14.99
CA GLU A 283 1.20 -21.45 -15.34
C GLU A 283 -0.35 -21.36 -15.34
N TYR A 284 -0.94 -20.44 -14.58
CA TYR A 284 -2.38 -20.19 -14.52
C TYR A 284 -2.83 -18.94 -15.31
N GLY A 285 -1.93 -18.35 -16.10
CA GLY A 285 -2.23 -17.11 -16.84
C GLY A 285 -2.38 -15.87 -15.98
N ILE A 286 -1.88 -15.89 -14.74
CA ILE A 286 -1.96 -14.79 -13.80
C ILE A 286 -0.63 -14.01 -13.85
N GLU A 287 -0.70 -12.69 -14.05
CA GLU A 287 0.48 -11.85 -13.98
C GLU A 287 0.91 -11.60 -12.53
N ILE A 288 2.18 -11.31 -12.34
CA ILE A 288 2.71 -10.90 -11.04
C ILE A 288 3.21 -9.47 -11.10
N ARG A 289 2.90 -8.68 -10.08
CA ARG A 289 3.41 -7.33 -9.88
C ARG A 289 4.26 -7.32 -8.61
N PRO A 290 5.59 -7.48 -8.74
CA PRO A 290 6.46 -7.46 -7.58
C PRO A 290 6.59 -6.05 -7.02
N SER A 291 6.57 -5.93 -5.69
CA SER A 291 7.03 -4.72 -5.01
C SER A 291 8.44 -4.92 -4.46
N TRP A 292 9.23 -3.86 -4.51
CA TRP A 292 10.63 -3.85 -4.17
C TRP A 292 10.96 -2.87 -3.04
N LEU A 293 11.99 -3.19 -2.29
CA LEU A 293 12.61 -2.33 -1.29
C LEU A 293 14.12 -2.23 -1.60
N PRO A 294 14.50 -1.56 -2.68
CA PRO A 294 15.87 -1.58 -3.19
C PRO A 294 16.86 -0.85 -2.28
N PHE A 295 16.43 0.20 -1.55
CA PHE A 295 17.34 0.99 -0.73
C PHE A 295 17.15 0.67 0.76
N THR A 296 18.11 -0.08 1.30
CA THR A 296 18.22 -0.45 2.71
C THR A 296 19.65 -0.16 3.21
N PRO A 297 19.90 -0.10 4.52
CA PRO A 297 21.28 0.10 5.02
C PRO A 297 22.29 -0.99 4.63
N TRP A 298 21.81 -2.09 4.06
CA TRP A 298 22.62 -3.28 3.72
C TRP A 298 22.76 -3.49 2.20
N THR A 299 22.07 -2.70 1.41
CA THR A 299 22.06 -2.81 -0.05
C THR A 299 23.41 -2.38 -0.62
N THR A 300 23.95 -3.17 -1.53
CA THR A 300 25.14 -2.84 -2.31
C THR A 300 24.76 -2.41 -3.73
N LEU A 301 25.69 -1.77 -4.45
CA LEU A 301 25.48 -1.49 -5.89
C LEU A 301 25.21 -2.76 -6.68
N GLN A 302 25.88 -3.88 -6.32
CA GLN A 302 25.65 -5.18 -6.97
C GLN A 302 24.22 -5.68 -6.73
N ASP A 303 23.65 -5.50 -5.53
CA ASP A 303 22.26 -5.89 -5.24
C ASP A 303 21.26 -5.14 -6.11
N LEU A 304 21.52 -3.86 -6.39
CA LEU A 304 20.69 -3.06 -7.29
C LEU A 304 20.78 -3.56 -8.73
N VAL A 305 21.99 -3.89 -9.21
CA VAL A 305 22.20 -4.50 -10.53
C VAL A 305 21.51 -5.87 -10.61
N ASP A 306 21.63 -6.70 -9.57
CA ASP A 306 21.00 -8.02 -9.52
C ASP A 306 19.47 -7.93 -9.53
N LEU A 307 18.89 -6.92 -8.88
CA LEU A 307 17.45 -6.63 -8.94
C LEU A 307 17.02 -6.32 -10.38
N LEU A 308 17.75 -5.43 -11.07
CA LEU A 308 17.43 -5.09 -12.46
C LEU A 308 17.57 -6.30 -13.38
N ASN A 309 18.62 -7.11 -13.18
CA ASN A 309 18.83 -8.35 -13.92
C ASN A 309 17.70 -9.37 -13.66
N PHE A 310 17.20 -9.46 -12.43
CA PHE A 310 16.04 -10.30 -12.09
C PHE A 310 14.79 -9.84 -12.85
N VAL A 311 14.52 -8.52 -12.85
CA VAL A 311 13.37 -7.94 -13.59
C VAL A 311 13.45 -8.25 -15.07
N LEU A 312 14.63 -8.09 -15.68
CA LEU A 312 14.87 -8.40 -17.09
C LEU A 312 14.73 -9.90 -17.38
N ALA A 313 15.37 -10.76 -16.58
CA ALA A 313 15.39 -12.22 -16.78
C ALA A 313 13.99 -12.85 -16.66
N HIS A 314 13.11 -12.24 -15.88
CA HIS A 314 11.74 -12.71 -15.70
C HIS A 314 10.70 -11.94 -16.52
N ASP A 315 11.12 -11.06 -17.47
CA ASP A 315 10.21 -10.24 -18.29
C ASP A 315 9.17 -9.50 -17.42
N LEU A 316 9.65 -8.72 -16.45
CA LEU A 316 8.83 -8.01 -15.46
C LEU A 316 8.88 -6.48 -15.61
N VAL A 317 9.56 -5.93 -16.62
CA VAL A 317 9.72 -4.47 -16.79
C VAL A 317 8.36 -3.76 -16.79
N ASP A 318 7.38 -4.30 -17.50
CA ASP A 318 6.04 -3.74 -17.58
C ASP A 318 5.12 -4.16 -16.41
N ASN A 319 5.62 -5.03 -15.52
CA ASN A 319 4.92 -5.48 -14.31
C ASN A 319 5.33 -4.69 -13.04
N VAL A 320 6.42 -3.91 -13.11
CA VAL A 320 6.93 -3.13 -11.97
C VAL A 320 6.61 -1.66 -12.19
N ASP A 321 5.89 -1.06 -11.27
CA ASP A 321 5.68 0.39 -11.29
C ASP A 321 7.01 1.10 -10.99
N PRO A 322 7.42 2.11 -11.77
CA PRO A 322 8.72 2.75 -11.62
C PRO A 322 9.05 3.24 -10.22
N VAL A 323 8.04 3.67 -9.45
CA VAL A 323 8.20 4.09 -8.05
C VAL A 323 8.86 3.01 -7.19
N GLN A 324 8.66 1.72 -7.51
CA GLN A 324 9.23 0.61 -6.76
C GLN A 324 10.76 0.62 -6.74
N TYR A 325 11.39 1.18 -7.76
CA TYR A 325 12.85 1.27 -7.85
C TYR A 325 13.45 2.38 -6.97
N SER A 326 12.65 3.29 -6.44
CA SER A 326 13.09 4.39 -5.59
C SER A 326 12.78 4.21 -4.10
N ILE A 327 12.06 3.14 -3.74
CA ILE A 327 11.61 2.92 -2.35
C ILE A 327 12.79 2.76 -1.41
N ARG A 328 12.83 3.60 -0.38
CA ARG A 328 13.77 3.56 0.74
C ARG A 328 13.11 2.92 1.96
N LEU A 329 13.87 2.13 2.73
CA LEU A 329 13.38 1.48 3.93
C LEU A 329 12.81 2.51 4.92
N LEU A 330 11.53 2.37 5.24
CA LEU A 330 10.87 3.08 6.33
C LEU A 330 10.98 2.28 7.62
N VAL A 331 11.32 2.95 8.71
CA VAL A 331 11.42 2.34 10.04
C VAL A 331 10.47 3.11 10.98
N PRO A 332 9.16 2.79 10.96
CA PRO A 332 8.19 3.49 11.79
C PRO A 332 8.40 3.19 13.27
N GLU A 333 7.84 4.02 14.13
CA GLU A 333 7.83 3.77 15.57
C GLU A 333 7.21 2.40 15.89
N GLY A 334 7.84 1.66 16.80
CA GLY A 334 7.43 0.30 17.16
C GLY A 334 7.78 -0.77 16.12
N SER A 335 8.51 -0.44 15.06
CA SER A 335 8.99 -1.41 14.06
C SER A 335 9.77 -2.54 14.74
N LEU A 336 9.43 -3.79 14.39
CA LEU A 336 10.17 -4.97 14.90
C LEU A 336 11.63 -4.97 14.46
N LEU A 337 11.97 -4.21 13.42
CA LEU A 337 13.33 -4.07 12.93
C LEU A 337 14.23 -3.35 13.94
N LEU A 338 13.68 -2.42 14.73
CA LEU A 338 14.42 -1.69 15.77
C LEU A 338 15.03 -2.60 16.85
N ALA A 339 14.46 -3.79 17.06
CA ALA A 339 15.01 -4.78 17.98
C ALA A 339 16.07 -5.70 17.34
N HIS A 340 16.32 -5.58 16.03
CA HIS A 340 17.26 -6.44 15.31
C HIS A 340 18.65 -5.82 15.27
N GLU A 341 19.70 -6.62 15.59
CA GLU A 341 21.09 -6.15 15.66
C GLU A 341 21.60 -5.47 14.39
N ALA A 342 21.15 -5.92 13.22
CA ALA A 342 21.62 -5.41 11.93
C ALA A 342 21.23 -3.96 11.66
N ILE A 343 20.15 -3.41 12.25
CA ILE A 343 19.75 -2.01 12.02
C ILE A 343 20.45 -1.05 12.98
N GLN A 344 20.88 -1.52 14.17
CA GLN A 344 21.40 -0.69 15.24
C GLN A 344 22.55 0.24 14.83
N PRO A 345 23.54 -0.21 14.03
CA PRO A 345 24.64 0.67 13.61
C PRO A 345 24.23 1.80 12.65
N HIS A 346 23.03 1.73 12.06
CA HIS A 346 22.61 2.61 10.97
C HIS A 346 21.58 3.66 11.40
N VAL A 347 20.80 3.40 12.47
CA VAL A 347 19.78 4.36 12.91
C VAL A 347 20.39 5.49 13.71
N SER A 348 19.94 6.72 13.44
CA SER A 348 20.44 7.94 14.10
C SER A 348 19.45 8.53 15.10
N GLY A 349 18.16 8.24 15.01
CA GLY A 349 17.13 8.74 15.91
C GLY A 349 15.77 8.80 15.24
N TYR A 350 14.73 9.03 16.04
CA TYR A 350 13.38 9.25 15.52
C TYR A 350 13.26 10.67 14.95
N ASP A 351 12.77 10.75 13.72
CA ASP A 351 12.49 12.02 13.05
C ASP A 351 10.97 12.18 12.85
N PRO A 352 10.33 13.10 13.59
CA PRO A 352 8.90 13.36 13.44
C PRO A 352 8.51 13.87 12.04
N ALA A 353 9.44 14.50 11.32
CA ALA A 353 9.16 15.03 9.99
C ALA A 353 8.93 13.93 8.96
N VAL A 354 9.59 12.78 9.12
CA VAL A 354 9.40 11.59 8.27
C VAL A 354 8.59 10.49 8.97
N ILE A 355 8.08 10.74 10.17
CA ILE A 355 7.28 9.80 10.99
C ILE A 355 7.98 8.45 11.15
N GLY A 356 9.28 8.46 11.39
CA GLY A 356 10.09 7.26 11.44
C GLY A 356 11.49 7.49 11.97
N TRP A 357 12.22 6.40 12.16
CA TRP A 357 13.62 6.43 12.54
C TRP A 357 14.48 6.70 11.31
N SER A 358 15.28 7.75 11.39
CA SER A 358 16.24 8.11 10.36
C SER A 358 17.42 7.16 10.35
N TRP A 359 17.92 6.86 9.17
CA TRP A 359 19.12 6.05 8.98
C TRP A 359 19.90 6.56 7.76
N ALA A 360 21.20 6.30 7.74
CA ALA A 360 22.08 6.60 6.62
C ALA A 360 22.75 5.31 6.15
N HIS A 361 23.01 5.22 4.85
CA HIS A 361 23.80 4.13 4.30
C HIS A 361 25.28 4.31 4.65
N PRO A 362 26.05 3.25 4.99
CA PRO A 362 27.49 3.35 5.23
C PRO A 362 28.30 3.89 4.04
N ASP A 363 27.83 3.66 2.81
CA ASP A 363 28.37 4.23 1.59
C ASP A 363 27.43 5.34 1.11
N PRO A 364 27.82 6.62 1.18
CA PRO A 364 27.00 7.77 0.76
C PRO A 364 26.55 7.71 -0.71
N THR A 365 27.32 7.02 -1.56
CA THR A 365 27.00 6.86 -2.99
C THR A 365 25.63 6.18 -3.19
N ILE A 366 25.23 5.29 -2.28
CA ILE A 366 23.93 4.62 -2.33
C ILE A 366 22.79 5.60 -2.01
N ASP A 367 22.99 6.51 -1.05
CA ASP A 367 21.98 7.53 -0.71
C ASP A 367 21.83 8.57 -1.84
N GLU A 368 22.95 8.98 -2.46
CA GLU A 368 22.95 9.84 -3.64
C GLU A 368 22.26 9.17 -4.84
N LEU A 369 22.53 7.89 -5.05
CA LEU A 369 21.90 7.13 -6.10
C LEU A 369 20.38 6.98 -5.87
N GLN A 370 19.95 6.77 -4.62
CA GLN A 370 18.52 6.74 -4.28
C GLN A 370 17.84 8.06 -4.67
N THR A 371 18.46 9.19 -4.33
CA THR A 371 17.96 10.52 -4.69
C THR A 371 17.88 10.71 -6.21
N THR A 372 18.91 10.25 -6.94
CA THR A 372 18.93 10.27 -8.41
C THR A 372 17.81 9.46 -9.00
N VAL A 373 17.61 8.21 -8.53
CA VAL A 373 16.53 7.31 -8.99
C VAL A 373 15.16 7.89 -8.66
N ALA A 374 14.97 8.46 -7.48
CA ALA A 374 13.71 9.13 -7.11
C ALA A 374 13.39 10.31 -8.05
N GLY A 375 14.39 11.11 -8.41
CA GLY A 375 14.25 12.21 -9.38
C GLY A 375 13.89 11.71 -10.80
N ILE A 376 14.46 10.57 -11.23
CA ILE A 376 14.09 9.93 -12.50
C ILE A 376 12.64 9.48 -12.47
N VAL A 377 12.20 8.86 -11.38
CA VAL A 377 10.82 8.41 -11.21
C VAL A 377 9.85 9.59 -11.21
N GLU A 378 10.13 10.66 -10.47
CA GLU A 378 9.27 11.85 -10.40
C GLU A 378 9.15 12.53 -11.77
N SER A 379 10.28 12.66 -12.49
CA SER A 379 10.27 13.26 -13.84
C SER A 379 9.64 12.38 -14.91
N GLY A 380 9.53 11.06 -14.66
CA GLY A 380 8.91 10.08 -15.55
C GLY A 380 7.43 9.79 -15.21
N LEU A 381 6.79 10.61 -14.37
CA LEU A 381 5.35 10.46 -14.11
C LEU A 381 4.56 10.71 -15.40
N GLY A 382 3.90 9.67 -15.89
CA GLY A 382 3.18 9.69 -17.16
C GLY A 382 3.90 9.02 -18.34
N ASP A 383 5.19 8.72 -18.20
CA ASP A 383 5.95 7.94 -19.18
C ASP A 383 5.55 6.44 -19.13
N LEU A 384 5.90 5.70 -20.17
CA LEU A 384 5.76 4.25 -20.15
C LEU A 384 6.75 3.66 -19.10
N PRO A 385 6.35 2.63 -18.33
CA PRO A 385 7.24 2.01 -17.34
C PRO A 385 8.61 1.63 -17.90
N ARG A 386 8.66 1.17 -19.14
CA ARG A 386 9.90 0.76 -19.83
C ARG A 386 10.86 1.94 -20.06
N GLU A 387 10.35 3.10 -20.43
CA GLU A 387 11.18 4.30 -20.67
C GLU A 387 11.83 4.76 -19.36
N THR A 388 11.05 4.80 -18.28
CA THR A 388 11.56 5.14 -16.95
C THR A 388 12.54 4.07 -16.45
N PHE A 389 12.25 2.77 -16.68
CA PHE A 389 13.15 1.67 -16.32
C PHE A 389 14.52 1.80 -17.01
N GLU A 390 14.57 2.13 -18.30
CA GLU A 390 15.82 2.30 -19.05
C GLU A 390 16.70 3.41 -18.46
N ARG A 391 16.09 4.50 -18.04
CA ARG A 391 16.79 5.61 -17.37
C ARG A 391 17.35 5.19 -16.01
N ILE A 392 16.56 4.44 -15.22
CA ILE A 392 16.97 3.91 -13.92
C ILE A 392 18.10 2.88 -14.09
N ASP A 393 17.97 1.95 -15.05
CA ASP A 393 18.99 0.92 -15.36
C ASP A 393 20.33 1.58 -15.74
N GLY A 394 20.26 2.62 -16.59
CA GLY A 394 21.45 3.40 -16.97
C GLY A 394 22.13 4.07 -15.77
N ALA A 395 21.37 4.70 -14.87
CA ALA A 395 21.90 5.38 -13.69
C ALA A 395 22.54 4.39 -12.69
N ILE A 396 21.87 3.27 -12.40
CA ILE A 396 22.38 2.25 -11.46
C ILE A 396 23.65 1.58 -12.01
N ARG A 397 23.67 1.19 -13.29
CA ARG A 397 24.86 0.57 -13.90
C ARG A 397 26.04 1.53 -14.00
N ALA A 398 25.78 2.80 -14.31
CA ALA A 398 26.84 3.81 -14.32
C ALA A 398 27.47 3.96 -12.93
N ALA A 399 26.68 4.01 -11.86
CA ALA A 399 27.16 4.06 -10.49
C ALA A 399 27.94 2.80 -10.09
N ALA A 400 27.52 1.64 -10.57
CA ALA A 400 28.20 0.36 -10.32
C ALA A 400 29.46 0.16 -11.17
N GLY A 401 29.77 1.04 -12.13
CA GLY A 401 30.88 0.83 -13.07
C GLY A 401 30.65 -0.31 -14.06
N ASP A 402 29.43 -0.84 -14.12
CA ASP A 402 29.04 -1.98 -14.95
C ASP A 402 28.31 -1.52 -16.21
N ILE A 403 29.06 -1.25 -17.27
CA ILE A 403 28.50 -0.83 -18.56
C ILE A 403 28.15 -2.03 -19.45
N SER A 404 28.61 -3.24 -19.14
CA SER A 404 28.71 -4.34 -20.12
C SER A 404 27.79 -5.55 -19.89
N SER A 405 27.15 -5.73 -18.74
CA SER A 405 26.50 -7.00 -18.37
C SER A 405 24.98 -6.99 -18.38
N ARG A 406 24.35 -6.31 -19.33
CA ARG A 406 22.91 -6.56 -19.55
C ARG A 406 22.73 -8.04 -19.93
N PRO A 407 21.89 -8.79 -19.20
CA PRO A 407 21.49 -10.10 -19.69
C PRO A 407 20.97 -9.95 -21.12
N VAL A 408 21.39 -10.81 -22.03
CA VAL A 408 20.78 -10.91 -23.35
C VAL A 408 19.33 -11.33 -23.10
N VAL A 409 18.44 -10.38 -23.11
CA VAL A 409 17.00 -10.63 -23.01
C VAL A 409 16.66 -11.44 -24.26
N GLY A 410 16.41 -12.74 -24.10
CA GLY A 410 15.78 -13.53 -25.15
C GLY A 410 14.54 -12.75 -25.57
N SER A 411 14.34 -12.54 -26.86
CA SER A 411 13.37 -11.63 -27.46
C SER A 411 12.16 -11.43 -26.53
N LEU A 412 12.12 -10.24 -25.88
CA LEU A 412 10.98 -9.83 -25.05
C LEU A 412 9.73 -10.23 -25.81
N SER A 413 8.85 -10.99 -25.20
CA SER A 413 7.62 -11.45 -25.83
C SER A 413 6.99 -10.28 -26.55
N LYS A 414 6.68 -10.46 -27.84
CA LYS A 414 6.04 -9.44 -28.68
C LYS A 414 4.57 -9.20 -28.30
N GLY A 415 4.26 -9.22 -27.01
CA GLY A 415 3.05 -8.61 -26.49
C GLY A 415 3.13 -7.12 -26.76
N ALA A 416 2.07 -6.51 -27.24
CA ALA A 416 2.04 -5.09 -27.48
C ALA A 416 2.48 -4.34 -26.22
N VAL A 417 3.39 -3.38 -26.37
CA VAL A 417 3.84 -2.50 -25.28
C VAL A 417 2.59 -1.91 -24.64
N GLY A 418 2.36 -2.14 -23.34
CA GLY A 418 1.19 -1.66 -22.62
C GLY A 418 0.07 -2.69 -22.36
N ASP A 419 0.24 -3.96 -22.71
CA ASP A 419 -0.82 -4.99 -22.61
C ASP A 419 -0.91 -5.68 -21.24
N ARG A 420 0.08 -5.43 -20.35
CA ARG A 420 0.10 -6.02 -19.00
C ARG A 420 -0.88 -5.31 -18.07
N PRO A 421 -1.69 -6.05 -17.29
CA PRO A 421 -2.67 -5.44 -16.40
C PRO A 421 -1.99 -4.60 -15.30
N ARG A 422 -2.45 -3.34 -15.18
CA ARG A 422 -1.95 -2.40 -14.17
C ARG A 422 -3.06 -1.46 -13.71
N LEU A 423 -2.95 -1.01 -12.45
CA LEU A 423 -3.77 0.08 -11.94
C LEU A 423 -3.18 1.42 -12.38
N SER A 424 -4.04 2.42 -12.57
CA SER A 424 -3.63 3.76 -13.02
C SER A 424 -3.03 4.62 -11.89
N GLU A 425 -3.01 4.15 -10.65
CA GLU A 425 -2.44 4.88 -9.53
C GLU A 425 -0.91 4.99 -9.65
N PRO A 426 -0.35 6.22 -9.64
CA PRO A 426 1.08 6.44 -9.83
C PRO A 426 1.90 6.36 -8.53
N TRP A 427 1.26 6.03 -7.39
CA TRP A 427 1.87 6.04 -6.06
C TRP A 427 1.80 4.68 -5.37
N PHE A 428 2.61 4.50 -4.33
CA PHE A 428 2.68 3.29 -3.53
C PHE A 428 2.54 3.59 -2.04
N CYS A 429 2.02 2.65 -1.24
CA CYS A 429 1.68 2.86 0.18
C CYS A 429 2.86 3.30 1.08
N CYS A 430 4.08 3.00 0.69
CA CYS A 430 5.31 3.34 1.42
C CYS A 430 6.12 4.48 0.76
N SER A 431 5.59 5.10 -0.30
CA SER A 431 6.22 6.25 -0.94
C SER A 431 5.87 7.57 -0.24
N GLU A 432 6.72 8.57 -0.39
CA GLU A 432 6.36 9.94 -0.03
C GLU A 432 5.18 10.41 -0.88
N PRO A 433 4.31 11.28 -0.34
CA PRO A 433 3.27 11.93 -1.14
C PRO A 433 3.89 12.70 -2.32
N THR A 434 3.26 12.63 -3.48
CA THR A 434 3.69 13.44 -4.61
C THR A 434 3.48 14.94 -4.34
N ARG A 435 4.27 15.77 -5.02
CA ARG A 435 4.13 17.23 -4.91
C ARG A 435 2.71 17.71 -5.24
N SER A 436 2.07 17.10 -6.23
CA SER A 436 0.69 17.42 -6.59
C SER A 436 -0.32 17.09 -5.48
N GLN A 437 -0.14 15.99 -4.76
CA GLN A 437 -0.98 15.63 -3.61
C GLN A 437 -0.85 16.62 -2.46
N LEU A 438 0.36 17.09 -2.16
CA LEU A 438 0.60 18.09 -1.12
C LEU A 438 0.04 19.47 -1.51
N VAL A 439 0.22 19.90 -2.76
CA VAL A 439 -0.33 21.16 -3.27
C VAL A 439 -1.85 21.17 -3.25
N ALA A 440 -2.52 20.05 -3.56
CA ALA A 440 -3.97 19.92 -3.51
C ALA A 440 -4.54 20.16 -2.08
N LEU A 441 -3.74 19.98 -1.03
CA LEU A 441 -4.09 20.28 0.36
C LEU A 441 -3.71 21.70 0.80
N GLY A 442 -3.13 22.53 -0.09
CA GLY A 442 -2.61 23.87 0.25
C GLY A 442 -1.31 23.83 1.04
N GLY A 443 -0.62 22.70 1.08
CA GLY A 443 0.72 22.54 1.65
C GLY A 443 1.77 23.19 0.77
N GLN A 444 2.75 23.88 1.37
CA GLN A 444 3.98 24.22 0.65
C GLN A 444 4.83 22.95 0.56
N PRO A 445 5.48 22.68 -0.60
CA PRO A 445 6.40 21.57 -0.69
C PRO A 445 7.54 21.82 0.33
N SER A 446 7.70 20.89 1.28
CA SER A 446 8.87 20.91 2.15
C SER A 446 10.10 20.75 1.26
N ASN A 447 11.01 21.74 1.31
CA ASN A 447 12.37 21.58 0.81
C ASN A 447 13.07 20.57 1.74
N ALA A 448 12.84 19.30 1.53
CA ALA A 448 13.69 18.26 2.07
C ALA A 448 14.83 18.08 1.06
N GLY A 449 15.97 18.77 1.36
CA GLY A 449 17.25 18.53 0.71
C GLY A 449 17.86 17.20 1.11
#